data_b383c3e760e8bdaa30cb3cf18413cb31
#
_entry.id   b383c3e760e8bdaa30cb3cf18413cb31
#
_cell.length_a   1.000
_cell.length_b   1.000
_cell.length_c   1.000
_cell.angle_alpha   90.00
_cell.angle_beta   90.00
_cell.angle_gamma   90.00
#
_symmetry.space_group_name_H-M   'P 1'
#
loop_
_entity.id
_entity.type
_entity.pdbx_description
1 polymer ?
#
loop_
_entity_poly.entity_id
_entity_poly.type
_entity_poly.pdbx_seq_one_letter_code
_entity_poly.pdbx_strand_id
1 'polypeptide(L)'
;YMKNKASQIKVLLFAELSEKYGWDEKYLSLDLIEDKKAKSILKHIDINVDHQSIIVAINKEISSLEATVKDNDEVAFMPIFTGG
;
A
#
# COMPACT_ATOMS: atom_id res chain seq x y z
N TYR A 1 16.44 -27.14 10.26
CA TYR A 1 16.34 -26.26 9.25
C TYR A 1 15.12 -25.42 9.28
N MET A 2 15.31 -24.23 9.18
CA MET A 2 14.27 -23.36 9.28
C MET A 2 14.33 -22.40 8.19
N LYS A 3 13.28 -22.24 7.53
CA LYS A 3 13.27 -21.34 6.53
C LYS A 3 12.93 -20.01 7.04
N ASN A 4 13.72 -19.07 6.80
CA ASN A 4 13.40 -17.73 7.16
C ASN A 4 12.28 -17.22 6.32
N LYS A 5 11.24 -16.67 6.98
CA LYS A 5 10.18 -16.13 6.28
C LYS A 5 10.52 -14.73 5.91
N ALA A 6 10.46 -14.40 4.68
CA ALA A 6 10.73 -13.03 4.26
C ALA A 6 9.65 -12.12 4.79
N SER A 7 9.99 -10.90 5.15
CA SER A 7 9.01 -9.90 5.52
C SER A 7 8.16 -9.57 4.31
N GLN A 8 6.87 -9.66 4.47
CA GLN A 8 5.97 -9.53 3.34
C GLN A 8 4.73 -8.74 3.72
N ILE A 9 4.27 -7.92 2.80
CA ILE A 9 3.03 -7.19 2.98
C ILE A 9 2.11 -7.45 1.82
N LYS A 10 0.82 -7.25 2.04
CA LYS A 10 -0.16 -7.36 0.99
C LYS A 10 -0.61 -5.94 0.64
N VAL A 11 -0.55 -5.58 -0.63
CA VAL A 11 -0.97 -4.27 -1.08
C VAL A 11 -2.24 -4.41 -1.90
N LEU A 12 -3.24 -3.62 -1.57
CA LEU A 12 -4.52 -3.62 -2.27
C LEU A 12 -4.76 -2.27 -2.91
N LEU A 13 -5.32 -2.30 -4.10
CA LEU A 13 -5.78 -1.09 -4.78
C LEU A 13 -7.27 -1.20 -4.99
N PHE A 14 -7.99 -0.11 -4.74
CA PHE A 14 -9.43 -0.10 -4.90
C PHE A 14 -9.90 0.87 -5.96
N ALA A 15 -11.06 0.57 -6.52
CA ALA A 15 -11.79 1.46 -7.41
C ALA A 15 -10.91 1.92 -8.58
N GLU A 16 -10.84 3.21 -8.81
CA GLU A 16 -10.13 3.74 -9.96
C GLU A 16 -8.66 3.41 -9.97
N LEU A 17 -8.06 3.24 -8.80
CA LEU A 17 -6.65 2.87 -8.76
C LEU A 17 -6.43 1.49 -9.33
N SER A 18 -7.30 0.55 -8.97
CA SER A 18 -7.21 -0.78 -9.48
C SER A 18 -7.40 -0.79 -11.01
N GLU A 19 -8.34 -0.02 -11.49
CA GLU A 19 -8.61 0.04 -12.92
C GLU A 19 -7.46 0.67 -13.68
N LYS A 20 -6.91 1.75 -13.14
CA LYS A 20 -5.87 2.48 -13.83
C LYS A 20 -4.58 1.69 -13.91
N TYR A 21 -4.22 1.01 -12.84
CA TYR A 21 -2.94 0.31 -12.80
C TYR A 21 -3.04 -1.17 -13.15
N GLY A 22 -4.26 -1.68 -13.33
CA GLY A 22 -4.45 -3.02 -13.88
C GLY A 22 -4.31 -4.17 -12.90
N TRP A 23 -4.33 -3.89 -11.61
CA TRP A 23 -4.28 -4.97 -10.62
C TRP A 23 -4.94 -4.49 -9.34
N ASP A 24 -5.37 -5.42 -8.49
CA ASP A 24 -6.02 -5.05 -7.24
C ASP A 24 -5.33 -5.65 -6.01
N GLU A 25 -4.45 -6.59 -6.18
CA GLU A 25 -3.78 -7.21 -5.04
C GLU A 25 -2.37 -7.64 -5.44
N LYS A 26 -1.42 -7.37 -4.59
CA LYS A 26 -0.03 -7.73 -4.88
C LYS A 26 0.70 -7.92 -3.57
N TYR A 27 1.59 -8.90 -3.51
CA TYR A 27 2.42 -9.10 -2.34
C TYR A 27 3.80 -8.54 -2.61
N LEU A 28 4.36 -7.87 -1.63
CA LEU A 28 5.68 -7.27 -1.75
C LEU A 28 6.53 -7.66 -0.57
N SER A 29 7.83 -7.72 -0.77
CA SER A 29 8.74 -7.86 0.34
C SER A 29 8.87 -6.50 1.02
N LEU A 30 8.62 -6.44 2.30
CA LEU A 30 8.76 -5.19 3.04
C LEU A 30 10.19 -4.71 3.04
N ASP A 31 11.13 -5.62 2.89
CA ASP A 31 12.54 -5.25 2.87
C ASP A 31 12.90 -4.36 1.70
N LEU A 32 12.07 -4.35 0.66
CA LEU A 32 12.30 -3.47 -0.47
C LEU A 32 11.90 -2.02 -0.21
N ILE A 33 11.18 -1.77 0.88
CA ILE A 33 10.75 -0.43 1.23
C ILE A 33 11.66 0.08 2.32
N GLU A 34 12.59 0.93 1.95
CA GLU A 34 13.66 1.33 2.85
C GLU A 34 13.20 1.95 4.15
N ASP A 35 12.32 2.93 4.08
CA ASP A 35 11.84 3.59 5.30
C ASP A 35 10.58 2.96 5.87
N LYS A 36 10.06 1.96 5.21
CA LYS A 36 8.88 1.19 5.61
C LYS A 36 7.65 2.04 5.86
N LYS A 37 7.53 3.14 5.13
CA LYS A 37 6.34 3.99 5.24
C LYS A 37 5.37 3.71 4.11
N ALA A 38 4.08 3.90 4.40
CA ALA A 38 3.04 3.63 3.42
C ALA A 38 3.27 4.42 2.13
N LYS A 39 3.67 5.68 2.25
CA LYS A 39 3.88 6.50 1.04
C LYS A 39 4.97 5.94 0.14
N SER A 40 5.96 5.30 0.73
CA SER A 40 7.06 4.76 -0.05
C SER A 40 6.66 3.50 -0.81
N ILE A 41 5.60 2.83 -0.37
CA ILE A 41 5.07 1.71 -1.11
C ILE A 41 4.53 2.20 -2.46
N LEU A 42 3.84 3.34 -2.46
CA LEU A 42 3.31 3.89 -3.71
C LEU A 42 4.43 4.14 -4.71
N LYS A 43 5.53 4.67 -4.23
CA LYS A 43 6.65 4.95 -5.09
C LYS A 43 7.24 3.64 -5.64
N HIS A 44 7.35 2.65 -4.80
CA HIS A 44 7.93 1.38 -5.19
C HIS A 44 7.10 0.66 -6.25
N ILE A 45 5.78 0.78 -6.18
CA ILE A 45 4.91 0.11 -7.15
C ILE A 45 4.53 1.04 -8.30
N ASP A 46 5.24 2.15 -8.43
CA ASP A 46 5.08 3.10 -9.55
C ASP A 46 3.69 3.71 -9.66
N ILE A 47 3.05 3.93 -8.53
CA ILE A 47 1.79 4.63 -8.53
C ILE A 47 2.07 6.09 -8.25
N ASN A 48 1.83 6.90 -9.27
CA ASN A 48 2.16 8.29 -9.23
C ASN A 48 0.88 9.11 -9.13
N VAL A 49 0.43 9.32 -7.91
CA VAL A 49 -0.79 10.07 -7.65
C VAL A 49 -0.52 11.12 -6.59
N ASP A 50 -1.36 12.13 -6.58
CA ASP A 50 -1.28 13.17 -5.57
C ASP A 50 -1.66 12.53 -4.25
N HIS A 51 -0.77 12.62 -3.26
CA HIS A 51 -1.02 12.00 -1.96
C HIS A 51 -2.26 12.56 -1.28
N GLN A 52 -2.68 13.76 -1.65
CA GLN A 52 -3.88 14.33 -1.07
C GLN A 52 -5.14 13.75 -1.68
N SER A 53 -5.00 12.98 -2.75
CA SER A 53 -6.17 12.42 -3.43
C SER A 53 -6.43 10.96 -3.08
N ILE A 54 -5.66 10.40 -2.16
CA ILE A 54 -5.85 9.01 -1.79
C ILE A 54 -5.91 8.83 -0.28
N ILE A 55 -6.52 7.72 0.11
CA ILE A 55 -6.59 7.32 1.50
C ILE A 55 -5.87 5.99 1.61
N VAL A 56 -5.14 5.81 2.70
CA VAL A 56 -4.52 4.53 2.98
C VAL A 56 -5.17 3.91 4.20
N ALA A 57 -5.40 2.61 4.15
CA ALA A 57 -5.88 1.86 5.30
C ALA A 57 -4.88 0.74 5.57
N ILE A 58 -4.48 0.59 6.81
CA ILE A 58 -3.57 -0.47 7.20
C ILE A 58 -4.33 -1.42 8.08
N ASN A 59 -4.40 -2.67 7.66
CA ASN A 59 -5.17 -3.70 8.36
C ASN A 59 -6.61 -3.25 8.59
N LYS A 60 -7.18 -2.66 7.54
CA LYS A 60 -8.58 -2.23 7.49
C LYS A 60 -8.92 -1.01 8.34
N GLU A 61 -7.90 -0.31 8.79
CA GLU A 61 -8.13 0.93 9.53
C GLU A 61 -7.49 2.09 8.81
N ILE A 62 -8.24 3.17 8.66
CA ILE A 62 -7.73 4.37 8.01
C ILE A 62 -6.47 4.83 8.74
N SER A 63 -5.45 5.14 7.98
CA SER A 63 -4.18 5.51 8.55
C SER A 63 -3.57 6.68 7.77
N SER A 64 -2.30 6.91 7.97
CA SER A 64 -1.60 8.01 7.34
C SER A 64 -0.56 7.47 6.36
N LEU A 65 -0.31 8.21 5.30
CA LEU A 65 0.77 7.86 4.39
C LEU A 65 2.14 7.91 5.06
N GLU A 66 2.23 8.59 6.20
CA GLU A 66 3.48 8.61 6.97
C GLU A 66 3.58 7.43 7.94
N ALA A 67 2.55 6.61 8.02
CA ALA A 67 2.56 5.50 8.97
C ALA A 67 3.59 4.45 8.59
N THR A 68 4.15 3.82 9.60
CA THR A 68 5.11 2.74 9.41
C THR A 68 4.35 1.43 9.18
N VAL A 69 4.80 0.69 8.20
CA VAL A 69 4.21 -0.60 7.84
C VAL A 69 5.08 -1.71 8.42
N LYS A 70 4.43 -2.76 8.89
CA LYS A 70 5.12 -3.88 9.50
C LYS A 70 4.91 -5.15 8.71
N ASP A 71 5.70 -6.16 9.02
CA ASP A 71 5.59 -7.46 8.38
C ASP A 71 4.15 -7.99 8.54
N ASN A 72 3.63 -8.54 7.46
CA ASN A 72 2.30 -9.11 7.38
C ASN A 72 1.16 -8.10 7.37
N ASP A 73 1.46 -6.82 7.29
CA ASP A 73 0.40 -5.83 7.20
C ASP A 73 -0.28 -5.89 5.84
N GLU A 74 -1.55 -5.51 5.84
CA GLU A 74 -2.31 -5.32 4.61
C GLU A 74 -2.45 -3.81 4.43
N VAL A 75 -1.96 -3.30 3.32
CA VAL A 75 -1.97 -1.86 3.04
C VAL A 75 -2.85 -1.61 1.84
N ALA A 76 -3.93 -0.90 2.04
CA ALA A 76 -4.90 -0.63 0.98
C ALA A 76 -4.88 0.84 0.60
N PHE A 77 -4.85 1.10 -0.68
CA PHE A 77 -4.91 2.47 -1.20
C PHE A 77 -6.22 2.65 -1.96
N MET A 78 -6.88 3.76 -1.73
CA MET A 78 -8.15 4.02 -2.40
C MET A 78 -8.30 5.50 -2.68
N PRO A 79 -9.00 5.86 -3.74
CA PRO A 79 -9.17 7.27 -4.05
C PRO A 79 -10.14 7.92 -3.08
N ILE A 80 -9.96 9.21 -2.86
CA ILE A 80 -10.90 9.95 -2.06
C ILE A 80 -12.08 10.29 -2.95
N PHE A 81 -13.29 10.04 -2.43
CA PHE A 81 -14.47 10.43 -3.15
C PHE A 81 -14.79 11.86 -2.80
N THR A 82 -14.71 12.72 -3.78
CA THR A 82 -15.12 14.09 -3.55
C THR A 82 -16.55 14.13 -3.99
N GLY A 83 -17.38 13.87 -3.19
CA GLY A 83 -18.74 13.75 -3.45
C GLY A 83 -19.35 14.62 -4.47
N GLY A 84 -19.73 14.38 -5.26
CA GLY A 84 -20.33 15.19 -6.09
C GLY A 84 -20.62 15.44 -7.19
#